data_49d8e906f66effe1f3a22e87a7c4a8f2
#
_entry.id   49d8e906f66effe1f3a22e87a7c4a8f2
#
_cell.length_a   1.000
_cell.length_b   1.000
_cell.length_c   1.000
_cell.angle_alpha   90.00
_cell.angle_beta   90.00
_cell.angle_gamma   90.00
#
_symmetry.space_group_name_H-M   'P 1'
#
loop_
_entity.id
_entity.type
_entity.pdbx_description
1 polymer ?
#
loop_
_entity_poly.entity_id
_entity_poly.type
_entity_poly.pdbx_seq_one_letter_code
_entity_poly.pdbx_strand_id
1 'polypeptide(L)'
;MRGTTWLASGILSLAIASPAAAEPERFNRFNLRFNRWFLEHVLEPTARAYNFVMPKWGQRRVVAFMGNLDGPRDIVNSLAQAKVRRAGVHSGRLVVNTTAGVVGLFDVAGDWLHWTASPETFDETLGVWRLPPGTYLILPMLGDFCTRSLVGWTVDGVLNPLSWVPGPPVAATAGGYLVRSTNLLAQTMPSPRAPEGEWEAYRQARFTYEPYETERELFFKDEAERVAE
;
A
#
# COMPACT_ATOMS: atom_id res chain seq x y z
N MET A 1 -30.77 -8.61 3.00
CA MET A 1 -29.46 -8.18 3.50
C MET A 1 -28.81 -9.32 4.30
N ARG A 2 -28.38 -10.40 3.64
CA ARG A 2 -27.73 -11.57 4.29
C ARG A 2 -26.80 -12.25 3.27
N GLY A 3 -25.66 -11.67 2.91
CA GLY A 3 -24.78 -12.30 1.93
C GLY A 3 -23.31 -11.92 1.97
N THR A 4 -22.92 -10.91 2.74
CA THR A 4 -21.54 -10.38 2.68
C THR A 4 -20.65 -10.75 3.87
N THR A 5 -21.19 -11.41 4.91
CA THR A 5 -20.43 -11.78 6.11
C THR A 5 -19.62 -13.09 5.98
N TRP A 6 -19.91 -13.93 5.00
CA TRP A 6 -19.29 -15.24 4.88
C TRP A 6 -17.88 -15.24 4.29
N LEU A 7 -17.57 -14.29 3.40
CA LEU A 7 -16.25 -14.24 2.77
C LEU A 7 -15.17 -13.70 3.72
N ALA A 8 -15.51 -12.69 4.52
CA ALA A 8 -14.59 -12.15 5.51
C ALA A 8 -14.30 -13.15 6.63
N SER A 9 -15.32 -13.91 7.07
CA SER A 9 -15.15 -14.94 8.11
C SER A 9 -14.31 -16.14 7.64
N GLY A 10 -14.40 -16.50 6.36
CA GLY A 10 -13.62 -17.60 5.79
C GLY A 10 -12.12 -17.29 5.68
N ILE A 11 -11.78 -16.07 5.29
CA ILE A 11 -10.37 -15.62 5.19
C ILE A 11 -9.76 -15.47 6.58
N LEU A 12 -10.51 -14.91 7.54
CA LEU A 12 -10.03 -14.72 8.92
C LEU A 12 -9.81 -16.06 9.62
N SER A 13 -10.66 -17.06 9.38
CA SER A 13 -10.51 -18.41 9.99
C SER A 13 -9.30 -19.18 9.43
N LEU A 14 -8.92 -18.97 8.16
CA LEU A 14 -7.74 -19.60 7.58
C LEU A 14 -6.43 -18.99 8.09
N ALA A 15 -6.44 -17.68 8.42
CA ALA A 15 -5.26 -16.94 8.83
C ALA A 15 -4.80 -17.27 10.27
N ILE A 16 -5.73 -17.67 11.17
CA ILE A 16 -5.42 -17.88 12.59
C ILE A 16 -4.98 -19.33 12.89
N ALA A 17 -5.14 -20.26 11.96
CA ALA A 17 -5.15 -21.69 12.25
C ALA A 17 -3.84 -22.46 12.04
N SER A 18 -2.69 -21.85 11.70
CA SER A 18 -1.46 -22.65 11.62
C SER A 18 -0.14 -21.86 11.79
N PRO A 19 0.58 -22.03 12.88
CA PRO A 19 1.96 -21.54 13.00
C PRO A 19 3.00 -22.39 12.26
N ALA A 20 2.59 -23.41 11.51
CA ALA A 20 3.51 -24.35 10.84
C ALA A 20 2.99 -24.86 9.48
N ALA A 21 2.12 -24.13 8.80
CA ALA A 21 1.82 -24.48 7.41
C ALA A 21 3.09 -24.24 6.58
N ALA A 22 3.58 -25.28 5.91
CA ALA A 22 4.67 -25.15 4.96
C ALA A 22 4.36 -24.01 4.02
N GLU A 23 5.31 -23.07 3.85
CA GLU A 23 5.14 -21.93 2.93
C GLU A 23 4.70 -22.43 1.55
N PRO A 24 3.71 -21.81 0.92
CA PRO A 24 3.26 -22.22 -0.40
C PRO A 24 4.27 -21.74 -1.45
N GLU A 25 5.50 -22.23 -1.40
CA GLU A 25 6.62 -21.79 -2.23
C GLU A 25 6.30 -21.83 -3.72
N ARG A 26 5.63 -22.90 -4.19
CA ARG A 26 5.24 -23.01 -5.61
C ARG A 26 4.27 -21.91 -6.02
N PHE A 27 3.33 -21.57 -5.16
CA PHE A 27 2.37 -20.50 -5.35
C PHE A 27 3.10 -19.14 -5.36
N ASN A 28 3.96 -18.90 -4.38
CA ASN A 28 4.73 -17.67 -4.30
C ASN A 28 5.65 -17.48 -5.51
N ARG A 29 6.41 -18.51 -5.93
CA ARG A 29 7.27 -18.43 -7.12
C ARG A 29 6.47 -18.21 -8.42
N PHE A 30 5.27 -18.76 -8.52
CA PHE A 30 4.39 -18.50 -9.65
C PHE A 30 3.93 -17.03 -9.66
N ASN A 31 3.43 -16.54 -8.52
CA ASN A 31 2.96 -15.15 -8.41
C ASN A 31 4.08 -14.13 -8.54
N LEU A 32 5.29 -14.42 -8.05
CA LEU A 32 6.45 -13.58 -8.27
C LEU A 32 6.72 -13.39 -9.77
N ARG A 33 6.75 -14.47 -10.54
CA ARG A 33 6.93 -14.38 -12.01
C ARG A 33 5.78 -13.63 -12.67
N PHE A 34 4.54 -13.88 -12.24
CA PHE A 34 3.38 -13.18 -12.73
C PHE A 34 3.45 -11.67 -12.43
N ASN A 35 3.80 -11.29 -11.19
CA ASN A 35 3.91 -9.88 -10.78
C ASN A 35 5.01 -9.14 -11.56
N ARG A 36 6.16 -9.80 -11.81
CA ARG A 36 7.24 -9.25 -12.65
C ARG A 36 6.75 -9.02 -14.07
N TRP A 37 6.12 -10.05 -14.67
CA TRP A 37 5.52 -9.92 -16.00
C TRP A 37 4.46 -8.80 -16.05
N PHE A 38 3.58 -8.74 -15.05
CA PHE A 38 2.54 -7.70 -14.95
C PHE A 38 3.14 -6.30 -14.82
N LEU A 39 4.18 -6.16 -14.02
CA LEU A 39 4.92 -4.89 -13.88
C LEU A 39 5.49 -4.43 -15.22
N GLU A 40 6.18 -5.32 -15.94
CA GLU A 40 6.86 -4.99 -17.20
C GLU A 40 5.88 -4.73 -18.36
N HIS A 41 4.83 -5.52 -18.46
CA HIS A 41 3.97 -5.54 -19.66
C HIS A 41 2.65 -4.76 -19.49
N VAL A 42 2.22 -4.51 -18.27
CA VAL A 42 0.96 -3.82 -17.99
C VAL A 42 1.18 -2.53 -17.22
N LEU A 43 1.80 -2.61 -16.05
CA LEU A 43 1.89 -1.45 -15.16
C LEU A 43 2.85 -0.38 -15.68
N GLU A 44 4.01 -0.78 -16.19
CA GLU A 44 4.98 0.16 -16.75
C GLU A 44 4.45 0.91 -17.99
N PRO A 45 3.90 0.25 -19.04
CA PRO A 45 3.30 0.96 -20.16
C PRO A 45 2.17 1.89 -19.74
N THR A 46 1.33 1.47 -18.78
CA THR A 46 0.25 2.28 -18.23
C THR A 46 0.81 3.52 -17.52
N ALA A 47 1.85 3.36 -16.70
CA ALA A 47 2.49 4.47 -16.00
C ALA A 47 3.22 5.43 -16.95
N ARG A 48 3.79 4.93 -18.07
CA ARG A 48 4.35 5.77 -19.13
C ARG A 48 3.28 6.63 -19.80
N ALA A 49 2.15 6.02 -20.18
CA ALA A 49 1.00 6.73 -20.76
C ALA A 49 0.44 7.77 -19.78
N TYR A 50 0.28 7.38 -18.51
CA TYR A 50 -0.12 8.28 -17.44
C TYR A 50 0.86 9.46 -17.28
N ASN A 51 2.17 9.21 -17.29
CA ASN A 51 3.22 10.22 -17.15
C ASN A 51 3.24 11.21 -18.34
N PHE A 52 2.78 10.77 -19.52
CA PHE A 52 2.63 11.63 -20.68
C PHE A 52 1.44 12.60 -20.55
N VAL A 53 0.33 12.14 -19.97
CA VAL A 53 -0.91 12.92 -19.83
C VAL A 53 -0.91 13.75 -18.55
N MET A 54 -0.44 13.16 -17.42
CA MET A 54 -0.52 13.75 -16.09
C MET A 54 0.80 14.43 -15.69
N PRO A 55 0.84 15.76 -15.60
CA PRO A 55 2.05 16.47 -15.18
C PRO A 55 2.41 16.16 -13.72
N LYS A 56 3.69 16.33 -13.37
CA LYS A 56 4.20 16.00 -12.02
C LYS A 56 3.45 16.70 -10.88
N TRP A 57 2.97 17.93 -11.10
CA TRP A 57 2.15 18.62 -10.11
C TRP A 57 0.80 17.91 -9.89
N GLY A 58 0.17 17.40 -10.95
CA GLY A 58 -1.06 16.63 -10.87
C GLY A 58 -0.85 15.29 -10.17
N GLN A 59 0.26 14.61 -10.46
CA GLN A 59 0.64 13.36 -9.77
C GLN A 59 0.78 13.57 -8.26
N ARG A 60 1.36 14.71 -7.81
CA ARG A 60 1.42 15.07 -6.39
C ARG A 60 0.04 15.28 -5.76
N ARG A 61 -0.93 15.81 -6.52
CA ARG A 61 -2.32 15.95 -6.03
C ARG A 61 -2.98 14.58 -5.80
N VAL A 62 -2.70 13.62 -6.68
CA VAL A 62 -3.17 12.24 -6.50
C VAL A 62 -2.59 11.63 -5.21
N VAL A 63 -1.28 11.81 -4.95
CA VAL A 63 -0.65 11.33 -3.71
C VAL A 63 -1.29 11.98 -2.48
N ALA A 64 -1.43 13.32 -2.50
CA ALA A 64 -2.02 14.05 -1.38
C ALA A 64 -3.46 13.58 -1.09
N PHE A 65 -4.28 13.44 -2.13
CA PHE A 65 -5.64 12.96 -2.03
C PHE A 65 -5.71 11.51 -1.46
N MET A 66 -4.91 10.60 -1.99
CA MET A 66 -4.87 9.21 -1.50
C MET A 66 -4.37 9.14 -0.05
N GLY A 67 -3.36 9.95 0.31
CA GLY A 67 -2.89 10.08 1.69
C GLY A 67 -3.96 10.64 2.63
N ASN A 68 -4.78 11.56 2.16
CA ASN A 68 -5.91 12.08 2.96
C ASN A 68 -7.00 11.02 3.18
N LEU A 69 -7.26 10.16 2.18
CA LEU A 69 -8.17 9.03 2.32
C LEU A 69 -7.66 7.97 3.31
N ASP A 70 -6.36 7.86 3.51
CA ASP A 70 -5.76 6.98 4.52
C ASP A 70 -5.87 7.56 5.95
N GLY A 71 -6.15 8.85 6.09
CA GLY A 71 -6.20 9.54 7.38
C GLY A 71 -7.03 8.84 8.47
N PRO A 72 -8.26 8.38 8.22
CA PRO A 72 -9.05 7.64 9.21
C PRO A 72 -8.35 6.35 9.69
N ARG A 73 -7.73 5.60 8.77
CA ARG A 73 -6.93 4.41 9.07
C ARG A 73 -5.75 4.76 9.99
N ASP A 74 -4.98 5.79 9.62
CA ASP A 74 -3.78 6.19 10.36
C ASP A 74 -4.12 6.67 11.78
N ILE A 75 -5.26 7.37 11.95
CA ILE A 75 -5.76 7.82 13.27
C ILE A 75 -6.10 6.59 14.14
N VAL A 76 -6.91 5.67 13.61
CA VAL A 76 -7.38 4.49 14.35
C VAL A 76 -6.18 3.62 14.77
N ASN A 77 -5.26 3.36 13.84
CA ASN A 77 -4.08 2.54 14.11
C ASN A 77 -3.12 3.24 15.10
N SER A 78 -2.90 4.55 14.98
CA SER A 78 -2.10 5.29 15.96
C SER A 78 -2.68 5.18 17.38
N LEU A 79 -4.02 5.26 17.53
CA LEU A 79 -4.67 5.09 18.83
C LEU A 79 -4.55 3.65 19.33
N ALA A 80 -4.74 2.66 18.48
CA ALA A 80 -4.63 1.25 18.81
C ALA A 80 -3.20 0.85 19.24
N GLN A 81 -2.20 1.58 18.76
CA GLN A 81 -0.79 1.45 19.15
C GLN A 81 -0.40 2.33 20.35
N ALA A 82 -1.35 3.04 20.97
CA ALA A 82 -1.12 4.01 22.04
C ALA A 82 -0.20 5.20 21.64
N LYS A 83 -0.01 5.45 20.33
CA LYS A 83 0.76 6.58 19.78
C LYS A 83 -0.10 7.86 19.73
N VAL A 84 -0.56 8.36 20.89
CA VAL A 84 -1.56 9.46 20.98
C VAL A 84 -1.08 10.74 20.27
N ARG A 85 0.21 11.07 20.35
CA ARG A 85 0.78 12.24 19.65
C ARG A 85 0.63 12.08 18.12
N ARG A 86 0.94 10.91 17.57
CA ARG A 86 0.78 10.63 16.12
C ARG A 86 -0.70 10.70 15.73
N ALA A 87 -1.60 10.10 16.51
CA ALA A 87 -3.03 10.21 16.29
C ALA A 87 -3.50 11.68 16.21
N GLY A 88 -3.01 12.53 17.09
CA GLY A 88 -3.29 13.98 17.06
C GLY A 88 -2.78 14.65 15.78
N VAL A 89 -1.57 14.32 15.34
CA VAL A 89 -1.01 14.85 14.08
C VAL A 89 -1.83 14.38 12.89
N HIS A 90 -2.16 13.08 12.79
CA HIS A 90 -2.99 12.55 11.70
C HIS A 90 -4.38 13.19 11.68
N SER A 91 -5.01 13.38 12.86
CA SER A 91 -6.30 14.06 12.96
C SER A 91 -6.22 15.51 12.47
N GLY A 92 -5.21 16.25 12.89
CA GLY A 92 -4.97 17.63 12.44
C GLY A 92 -4.74 17.70 10.92
N ARG A 93 -3.91 16.80 10.38
CA ARG A 93 -3.65 16.70 8.93
C ARG A 93 -4.94 16.42 8.17
N LEU A 94 -5.74 15.44 8.61
CA LEU A 94 -7.02 15.11 7.98
C LEU A 94 -7.96 16.32 7.93
N VAL A 95 -8.11 17.04 9.04
CA VAL A 95 -8.98 18.23 9.11
C VAL A 95 -8.46 19.35 8.20
N VAL A 96 -7.20 19.71 8.30
CA VAL A 96 -6.58 20.79 7.51
C VAL A 96 -6.59 20.47 6.02
N ASN A 97 -6.17 19.27 5.65
CA ASN A 97 -6.13 18.88 4.25
C ASN A 97 -7.52 18.71 3.64
N THR A 98 -8.51 18.27 4.41
CA THR A 98 -9.88 18.15 3.92
C THR A 98 -10.53 19.54 3.73
N THR A 99 -10.28 20.48 4.62
CA THR A 99 -10.88 21.83 4.59
C THR A 99 -10.07 22.81 3.72
N ALA A 100 -8.88 23.18 4.14
CA ALA A 100 -8.01 24.10 3.43
C ALA A 100 -7.35 23.46 2.18
N GLY A 101 -7.13 22.15 2.21
CA GLY A 101 -6.51 21.40 1.11
C GLY A 101 -7.48 20.89 0.04
N VAL A 102 -8.72 21.40 0.01
CA VAL A 102 -9.75 21.04 -1.00
C VAL A 102 -9.93 19.51 -1.06
N VAL A 103 -10.51 18.95 0.02
CA VAL A 103 -10.77 17.50 0.18
C VAL A 103 -9.48 16.66 0.07
N GLY A 104 -8.33 17.23 0.43
CA GLY A 104 -7.04 16.52 0.44
C GLY A 104 -6.26 16.57 -0.88
N LEU A 105 -6.71 17.33 -1.89
CA LEU A 105 -5.92 17.53 -3.11
C LEU A 105 -4.63 18.30 -2.86
N PHE A 106 -4.55 19.07 -1.78
CA PHE A 106 -3.36 19.80 -1.35
C PHE A 106 -2.97 19.34 0.06
N ASP A 107 -1.72 18.96 0.24
CA ASP A 107 -1.17 18.63 1.57
C ASP A 107 -0.76 19.89 2.34
N VAL A 108 -1.74 20.74 2.67
CA VAL A 108 -1.51 22.00 3.38
C VAL A 108 -0.85 21.76 4.73
N ALA A 109 -1.22 20.69 5.42
CA ALA A 109 -0.64 20.34 6.71
C ALA A 109 0.85 19.97 6.59
N GLY A 110 1.24 19.26 5.54
CA GLY A 110 2.64 18.93 5.29
C GLY A 110 3.43 20.10 4.72
N ASP A 111 2.91 20.71 3.65
CA ASP A 111 3.64 21.72 2.88
C ASP A 111 3.81 23.06 3.65
N TRP A 112 2.81 23.48 4.42
CA TRP A 112 2.80 24.79 5.09
C TRP A 112 3.00 24.72 6.59
N LEU A 113 2.42 23.71 7.27
CA LEU A 113 2.51 23.57 8.72
C LEU A 113 3.65 22.63 9.14
N HIS A 114 4.28 21.95 8.18
CA HIS A 114 5.36 20.97 8.43
C HIS A 114 4.95 19.84 9.39
N TRP A 115 3.66 19.50 9.42
CA TRP A 115 3.15 18.38 10.20
C TRP A 115 3.43 17.08 9.45
N THR A 116 4.46 16.39 9.85
CA THR A 116 4.84 15.10 9.28
C THR A 116 4.46 13.96 10.22
N ALA A 117 3.95 12.88 9.66
CA ALA A 117 3.72 11.64 10.36
C ALA A 117 3.87 10.47 9.38
N SER A 118 4.48 9.38 9.83
CA SER A 118 4.54 8.13 9.07
C SER A 118 3.15 7.51 9.01
N PRO A 119 2.75 6.89 7.89
CA PRO A 119 1.52 6.11 7.83
C PRO A 119 1.50 5.04 8.92
N GLU A 120 0.33 4.73 9.43
CA GLU A 120 0.14 3.68 10.43
C GLU A 120 -0.85 2.65 9.89
N THR A 121 -0.46 1.38 9.92
CA THR A 121 -1.27 0.28 9.41
C THR A 121 -1.74 -0.65 10.51
N PHE A 122 -2.79 -1.42 10.24
CA PHE A 122 -3.27 -2.41 11.20
C PHE A 122 -2.31 -3.60 11.32
N ASP A 123 -1.53 -3.87 10.28
CA ASP A 123 -0.45 -4.83 10.34
C ASP A 123 0.60 -4.45 11.40
N GLU A 124 1.06 -3.18 11.39
CA GLU A 124 1.96 -2.64 12.41
C GLU A 124 1.31 -2.67 13.80
N THR A 125 0.01 -2.37 13.90
CA THR A 125 -0.75 -2.47 15.14
C THR A 125 -0.70 -3.90 15.70
N LEU A 126 -0.94 -4.91 14.86
CA LEU A 126 -0.83 -6.31 15.25
C LEU A 126 0.62 -6.67 15.66
N GLY A 127 1.62 -6.10 14.98
CA GLY A 127 3.04 -6.25 15.33
C GLY A 127 3.37 -5.68 16.71
N VAL A 128 2.90 -4.46 17.01
CA VAL A 128 3.02 -3.84 18.35
C VAL A 128 2.35 -4.69 19.41
N TRP A 129 1.24 -5.36 19.08
CA TRP A 129 0.58 -6.34 19.95
C TRP A 129 1.29 -7.70 19.99
N ARG A 130 2.51 -7.79 19.40
CA ARG A 130 3.37 -8.98 19.39
C ARG A 130 2.80 -10.18 18.65
N LEU A 131 1.89 -9.98 17.70
CA LEU A 131 1.50 -11.06 16.80
C LEU A 131 2.64 -11.31 15.79
N PRO A 132 3.05 -12.57 15.61
CA PRO A 132 4.09 -12.90 14.63
C PRO A 132 3.59 -12.66 13.20
N PRO A 133 4.49 -12.38 12.24
CA PRO A 133 4.12 -12.15 10.85
C PRO A 133 3.44 -13.36 10.18
N GLY A 134 3.80 -14.57 10.57
CA GLY A 134 3.26 -15.82 10.03
C GLY A 134 3.87 -16.17 8.67
N THR A 135 3.08 -16.82 7.81
CA THR A 135 3.51 -17.35 6.53
C THR A 135 3.69 -16.25 5.47
N TYR A 136 4.79 -16.29 4.73
CA TYR A 136 5.04 -15.40 3.59
C TYR A 136 4.20 -15.79 2.37
N LEU A 137 3.53 -14.80 1.77
CA LEU A 137 2.62 -14.96 0.65
C LEU A 137 2.88 -13.87 -0.40
N ILE A 138 3.02 -14.27 -1.66
CA ILE A 138 3.03 -13.33 -2.77
C ILE A 138 1.66 -13.36 -3.45
N LEU A 139 0.95 -12.23 -3.42
CA LEU A 139 -0.36 -12.12 -4.04
C LEU A 139 -0.25 -11.55 -5.47
N PRO A 140 -1.07 -12.04 -6.41
CA PRO A 140 -1.06 -11.53 -7.77
C PRO A 140 -1.46 -10.05 -7.80
N MET A 141 -0.68 -9.23 -8.50
CA MET A 141 -0.80 -7.77 -8.64
C MET A 141 -0.63 -6.95 -7.36
N LEU A 142 -0.69 -7.56 -6.18
CA LEU A 142 -0.60 -6.86 -4.88
C LEU A 142 0.82 -6.91 -4.29
N GLY A 143 1.63 -7.93 -4.64
CA GLY A 143 3.00 -8.08 -4.15
C GLY A 143 3.10 -8.92 -2.88
N ASP A 144 4.05 -8.57 -2.03
CA ASP A 144 4.49 -9.36 -0.88
C ASP A 144 3.64 -9.10 0.35
N PHE A 145 3.21 -10.19 0.98
CA PHE A 145 2.42 -10.19 2.21
C PHE A 145 2.95 -11.25 3.19
N CYS A 146 2.65 -11.07 4.45
CA CYS A 146 2.59 -12.17 5.41
C CYS A 146 1.15 -12.37 5.88
N THR A 147 0.90 -13.43 6.61
CA THR A 147 -0.46 -13.70 7.13
C THR A 147 -1.00 -12.53 7.95
N ARG A 148 -0.14 -11.90 8.77
CA ARG A 148 -0.49 -10.74 9.59
C ARG A 148 -0.81 -9.52 8.72
N SER A 149 0.03 -9.19 7.73
CA SER A 149 -0.18 -8.04 6.86
C SER A 149 -1.41 -8.21 5.96
N LEU A 150 -1.77 -9.44 5.59
CA LEU A 150 -3.01 -9.70 4.85
C LEU A 150 -4.25 -9.39 5.69
N VAL A 151 -4.23 -9.76 6.97
CA VAL A 151 -5.28 -9.39 7.94
C VAL A 151 -5.30 -7.86 8.10
N GLY A 152 -4.13 -7.26 8.31
CA GLY A 152 -3.97 -5.81 8.42
C GLY A 152 -4.56 -5.07 7.23
N TRP A 153 -4.18 -5.46 6.02
CA TRP A 153 -4.67 -4.86 4.79
C TRP A 153 -6.20 -4.96 4.65
N THR A 154 -6.79 -6.08 5.08
CA THR A 154 -8.24 -6.27 5.05
C THR A 154 -8.96 -5.32 6.00
N VAL A 155 -8.44 -5.14 7.22
CA VAL A 155 -9.01 -4.22 8.22
C VAL A 155 -8.82 -2.76 7.77
N ASP A 156 -7.63 -2.41 7.30
CA ASP A 156 -7.32 -1.08 6.77
C ASP A 156 -8.21 -0.72 5.58
N GLY A 157 -8.55 -1.71 4.75
CA GLY A 157 -9.50 -1.55 3.65
C GLY A 157 -10.89 -1.12 4.12
N VAL A 158 -11.37 -1.62 5.26
CA VAL A 158 -12.66 -1.20 5.85
C VAL A 158 -12.58 0.23 6.38
N LEU A 159 -11.44 0.65 6.90
CA LEU A 159 -11.22 2.00 7.42
C LEU A 159 -11.03 3.05 6.31
N ASN A 160 -10.78 2.63 5.08
CA ASN A 160 -10.62 3.55 3.95
C ASN A 160 -11.98 4.00 3.41
N PRO A 161 -12.26 5.32 3.29
CA PRO A 161 -13.53 5.84 2.79
C PRO A 161 -13.94 5.34 1.40
N LEU A 162 -13.00 4.91 0.56
CA LEU A 162 -13.32 4.32 -0.74
C LEU A 162 -14.15 3.04 -0.61
N SER A 163 -14.01 2.29 0.47
CA SER A 163 -14.79 1.08 0.73
C SER A 163 -16.25 1.37 1.09
N TRP A 164 -16.57 2.62 1.44
CA TRP A 164 -17.92 3.06 1.82
C TRP A 164 -18.74 3.53 0.61
N VAL A 165 -18.09 3.69 -0.55
CA VAL A 165 -18.77 4.04 -1.79
C VAL A 165 -19.69 2.87 -2.20
N PRO A 166 -20.97 3.13 -2.54
CA PRO A 166 -21.87 2.08 -2.99
C PRO A 166 -21.32 1.36 -4.24
N GLY A 167 -21.15 0.05 -4.15
CA GLY A 167 -20.59 -0.78 -5.22
C GLY A 167 -19.85 -2.01 -4.63
N PRO A 168 -19.17 -2.81 -5.46
CA PRO A 168 -18.31 -3.88 -4.96
C PRO A 168 -17.11 -3.25 -4.19
N PRO A 169 -17.01 -3.42 -2.87
CA PRO A 169 -15.95 -2.77 -2.07
C PRO A 169 -14.54 -3.16 -2.56
N VAL A 170 -14.41 -4.40 -3.04
CA VAL A 170 -13.15 -4.92 -3.61
C VAL A 170 -12.73 -4.14 -4.86
N ALA A 171 -13.69 -3.73 -5.72
CA ALA A 171 -13.36 -2.98 -6.93
C ALA A 171 -12.87 -1.56 -6.61
N ALA A 172 -13.49 -0.88 -5.63
CA ALA A 172 -13.07 0.45 -5.22
C ALA A 172 -11.67 0.42 -4.57
N THR A 173 -11.43 -0.56 -3.69
CA THR A 173 -10.13 -0.72 -3.00
C THR A 173 -9.02 -1.14 -3.98
N ALA A 174 -9.30 -2.11 -4.85
CA ALA A 174 -8.35 -2.55 -5.88
C ALA A 174 -8.07 -1.43 -6.90
N GLY A 175 -9.11 -0.70 -7.32
CA GLY A 175 -8.95 0.47 -8.20
C GLY A 175 -8.08 1.55 -7.57
N GLY A 176 -8.32 1.88 -6.31
CA GLY A 176 -7.50 2.81 -5.53
C GLY A 176 -6.03 2.34 -5.43
N TYR A 177 -5.81 1.05 -5.20
CA TYR A 177 -4.48 0.47 -5.18
C TYR A 177 -3.76 0.59 -6.54
N LEU A 178 -4.43 0.27 -7.63
CA LEU A 178 -3.87 0.38 -8.99
C LEU A 178 -3.55 1.84 -9.35
N VAL A 179 -4.43 2.78 -9.02
CA VAL A 179 -4.17 4.22 -9.23
C VAL A 179 -2.95 4.67 -8.44
N ARG A 180 -2.85 4.28 -7.17
CA ARG A 180 -1.69 4.58 -6.31
C ARG A 180 -0.42 3.98 -6.88
N SER A 181 -0.41 2.70 -7.22
CA SER A 181 0.77 1.99 -7.76
C SER A 181 1.22 2.59 -9.09
N THR A 182 0.28 2.86 -10.01
CA THR A 182 0.57 3.52 -11.29
C THR A 182 1.17 4.91 -11.08
N ASN A 183 0.59 5.70 -10.17
CA ASN A 183 1.05 7.05 -9.89
C ASN A 183 2.43 7.08 -9.21
N LEU A 184 2.68 6.16 -8.27
CA LEU A 184 4.00 6.03 -7.63
C LEU A 184 5.06 5.58 -8.65
N LEU A 185 4.74 4.59 -9.47
CA LEU A 185 5.63 4.15 -10.54
C LEU A 185 5.95 5.28 -11.51
N ALA A 186 4.94 6.03 -11.95
CA ALA A 186 5.12 7.18 -12.85
C ALA A 186 6.01 8.29 -12.25
N GLN A 187 6.02 8.45 -10.92
CA GLN A 187 6.90 9.43 -10.26
C GLN A 187 8.37 9.03 -10.27
N THR A 188 8.66 7.72 -10.22
CA THR A 188 10.03 7.20 -10.26
C THR A 188 10.58 7.07 -11.68
N MET A 189 9.72 7.11 -12.70
CA MET A 189 10.12 7.02 -14.10
C MET A 189 10.81 8.29 -14.60
N PRO A 190 11.76 8.16 -15.53
CA PRO A 190 12.28 9.27 -16.30
C PRO A 190 11.15 10.03 -17.01
N SER A 191 11.42 11.29 -17.39
CA SER A 191 10.50 12.04 -18.22
C SER A 191 10.24 11.29 -19.54
N PRO A 192 9.02 11.32 -20.12
CA PRO A 192 8.76 10.74 -21.43
C PRO A 192 9.68 11.26 -22.55
N ARG A 193 10.31 12.42 -22.32
CA ARG A 193 11.26 13.07 -23.25
C ARG A 193 12.71 12.93 -22.80
N ALA A 194 12.98 12.09 -21.78
CA ALA A 194 14.34 11.87 -21.28
C ALA A 194 15.19 11.13 -22.33
N PRO A 195 16.51 11.35 -22.34
CA PRO A 195 17.43 10.59 -23.17
C PRO A 195 17.35 9.08 -22.89
N GLU A 196 17.63 8.25 -23.93
CA GLU A 196 17.55 6.78 -23.80
C GLU A 196 18.46 6.23 -22.68
N GLY A 197 19.60 6.86 -22.41
CA GLY A 197 20.47 6.47 -21.30
C GLY A 197 19.82 6.53 -19.93
N GLU A 198 18.94 7.51 -19.67
CA GLU A 198 18.18 7.57 -18.42
C GLU A 198 17.15 6.44 -18.34
N TRP A 199 16.50 6.11 -19.45
CA TRP A 199 15.57 4.99 -19.54
C TRP A 199 16.28 3.65 -19.36
N GLU A 200 17.49 3.49 -19.87
CA GLU A 200 18.27 2.28 -19.69
C GLU A 200 18.72 2.12 -18.24
N ALA A 201 19.22 3.19 -17.61
CA ALA A 201 19.57 3.18 -16.19
C ALA A 201 18.35 2.85 -15.31
N TYR A 202 17.18 3.43 -15.61
CA TYR A 202 15.93 3.12 -14.93
C TYR A 202 15.57 1.62 -15.06
N ARG A 203 15.64 1.07 -16.29
CA ARG A 203 15.34 -0.35 -16.52
C ARG A 203 16.29 -1.26 -15.77
N GLN A 204 17.59 -0.96 -15.80
CA GLN A 204 18.59 -1.74 -15.04
C GLN A 204 18.31 -1.72 -13.55
N ALA A 205 18.04 -0.55 -12.97
CA ALA A 205 17.75 -0.42 -11.55
C ALA A 205 16.40 -1.09 -11.15
N ARG A 206 15.39 -1.01 -12.03
CA ARG A 206 14.03 -1.46 -11.71
C ARG A 206 13.79 -2.94 -11.97
N PHE A 207 14.41 -3.49 -13.00
CA PHE A 207 14.20 -4.87 -13.44
C PHE A 207 15.36 -5.81 -13.10
N THR A 208 16.26 -5.37 -12.21
CA THR A 208 17.19 -6.29 -11.55
C THR A 208 16.44 -6.97 -10.41
N TYR A 209 16.03 -8.21 -10.66
CA TYR A 209 15.22 -8.97 -9.72
C TYR A 209 16.08 -9.86 -8.84
N GLU A 210 15.86 -9.76 -7.53
CA GLU A 210 16.48 -10.65 -6.57
C GLU A 210 15.88 -12.07 -6.64
N PRO A 211 16.65 -13.11 -6.27
CA PRO A 211 16.12 -14.45 -6.06
C PRO A 211 14.97 -14.44 -5.02
N TYR A 212 14.06 -15.41 -5.14
CA TYR A 212 12.92 -15.55 -4.23
C TYR A 212 13.33 -15.57 -2.75
N GLU A 213 14.38 -16.28 -2.42
CA GLU A 213 14.91 -16.38 -1.07
C GLU A 213 15.36 -15.03 -0.52
N THR A 214 16.06 -14.26 -1.33
CA THR A 214 16.53 -12.90 -0.96
C THR A 214 15.36 -11.94 -0.81
N GLU A 215 14.38 -11.94 -1.72
CA GLU A 215 13.18 -11.11 -1.59
C GLU A 215 12.42 -11.42 -0.31
N ARG A 216 12.28 -12.70 0.03
CA ARG A 216 11.63 -13.14 1.26
C ARG A 216 12.37 -12.68 2.52
N GLU A 217 13.71 -12.78 2.55
CA GLU A 217 14.52 -12.32 3.67
C GLU A 217 14.42 -10.79 3.85
N LEU A 218 14.51 -10.05 2.75
CA LEU A 218 14.37 -8.61 2.76
C LEU A 218 12.97 -8.19 3.26
N PHE A 219 11.91 -8.87 2.82
CA PHE A 219 10.55 -8.61 3.28
C PHE A 219 10.44 -8.71 4.81
N PHE A 220 10.92 -9.79 5.42
CA PHE A 220 10.84 -9.96 6.87
C PHE A 220 11.73 -9.00 7.65
N LYS A 221 12.84 -8.56 7.08
CA LYS A 221 13.70 -7.54 7.67
C LYS A 221 12.98 -6.18 7.70
N ASP A 222 12.44 -5.74 6.57
CA ASP A 222 11.68 -4.49 6.46
C ASP A 222 10.44 -4.49 7.37
N GLU A 223 9.79 -5.66 7.49
CA GLU A 223 8.64 -5.85 8.35
C GLU A 223 8.99 -5.67 9.83
N ALA A 224 10.13 -6.19 10.26
CA ALA A 224 10.60 -6.04 11.63
C ALA A 224 10.99 -4.58 11.95
N GLU A 225 11.60 -3.89 11.00
CA GLU A 225 11.98 -2.48 11.13
C GLU A 225 10.74 -1.58 11.28
N ARG A 226 9.72 -1.78 10.44
CA ARG A 226 8.45 -1.02 10.52
C ARG A 226 7.71 -1.17 11.83
N VAL A 227 7.73 -2.34 12.42
CA VAL A 227 7.08 -2.59 13.73
C VAL A 227 7.85 -1.94 14.88
N ALA A 228 9.17 -1.74 14.73
CA ALA A 228 10.02 -1.13 15.75
C ALA A 228 9.92 0.39 15.83
N GLU A 229 9.44 1.08 14.78
CA GLU A 229 9.23 2.54 14.71
C GLU A 229 7.95 2.99 15.45
#